data_2ed698b8b77847fff80e5b2c4871fa16
#
_entry.id   2ed698b8b77847fff80e5b2c4871fa16
#
_cell.length_a   1.000
_cell.length_b   1.000
_cell.length_c   1.000
_cell.angle_alpha   90.00
_cell.angle_beta   90.00
_cell.angle_gamma   90.00
#
_symmetry.space_group_name_H-M   'P 1'
#
loop_
_entity.id
_entity.type
_entity.pdbx_description
1 polymer ?
#
loop_
_entity_poly.entity_id
_entity_poly.type
_entity_poly.pdbx_seq_one_letter_code
_entity_poly.pdbx_strand_id
1 'polypeptide(L)'
;EMTSSLVGSEMCIRDREREMRLQLKMQLQRLIDKWEPVMGVKSAGFTIKKMKTRWGSCNVKSHHLNFNLLLAKVPSECAEYVVVHELTHLLEPSHNARFWSLMEYYLPESKKLRKQLAGFSAQDMI
;
A
#
# COMPACT_ATOMS: atom_id res chain seq x y z
N GLU A 1 26.23 -9.52 -14.70
CA GLU A 1 26.01 -9.75 -15.12
C GLU A 1 25.47 -10.34 -15.13
N MET A 2 25.43 -10.32 -14.92
CA MET A 2 25.08 -10.71 -15.27
C MET A 2 24.52 -11.22 -15.46
N THR A 3 24.56 -11.28 -15.30
CA THR A 3 24.15 -11.61 -15.75
C THR A 3 23.44 -11.88 -16.12
N SER A 4 23.52 -11.60 -16.19
CA SER A 4 22.97 -11.72 -16.75
C SER A 4 22.21 -12.13 -17.37
N SER A 5 22.61 -11.56 -17.67
CA SER A 5 22.02 -12.00 -18.67
C SER A 5 20.99 -12.90 -18.72
N LEU A 6 21.09 -13.50 -18.94
CA LEU A 6 20.21 -14.48 -18.88
C LEU A 6 19.18 -14.26 -17.92
N VAL A 7 19.37 -13.34 -17.30
CA VAL A 7 18.80 -13.14 -16.13
C VAL A 7 17.32 -13.11 -16.08
N GLY A 8 16.66 -12.43 -16.93
CA GLY A 8 15.23 -12.27 -16.86
C GLY A 8 14.47 -13.56 -16.96
N SER A 9 14.77 -14.37 -17.97
CA SER A 9 14.06 -15.61 -18.16
C SER A 9 14.50 -16.68 -17.19
N GLU A 10 15.69 -16.53 -16.63
CA GLU A 10 16.25 -17.51 -15.72
C GLU A 10 15.95 -17.23 -14.26
N MET A 11 15.39 -16.07 -13.94
CA MET A 11 15.10 -15.70 -12.59
C MET A 11 13.99 -16.56 -12.02
N CYS A 12 14.23 -17.20 -10.88
CA CYS A 12 13.21 -18.03 -10.27
C CYS A 12 12.15 -17.18 -9.57
N ILE A 13 11.01 -17.81 -9.26
CA ILE A 13 9.88 -17.11 -8.65
C ILE A 13 10.29 -16.45 -7.33
N ARG A 14 11.08 -17.16 -6.53
CA ARG A 14 11.53 -16.62 -5.25
C ARG A 14 12.35 -15.34 -5.42
N ASP A 15 13.24 -15.32 -6.41
CA ASP A 15 14.07 -14.15 -6.66
C ASP A 15 13.26 -12.98 -7.16
N ARG A 16 12.24 -13.25 -7.98
CA ARG A 16 11.32 -12.21 -8.45
C ARG A 16 10.53 -11.62 -7.31
N GLU A 17 10.05 -12.45 -6.39
CA GLU A 17 9.32 -11.97 -5.25
C GLU A 17 10.20 -11.12 -4.36
N ARG A 18 11.45 -11.53 -4.18
CA ARG A 18 12.40 -10.75 -3.38
C ARG A 18 12.60 -9.38 -3.99
N GLU A 19 12.77 -9.32 -5.30
CA GLU A 19 12.98 -8.07 -6.01
C GLU A 19 11.73 -7.20 -5.93
N MET A 20 10.56 -7.76 -6.17
CA MET A 20 9.29 -7.04 -6.07
C MET A 20 9.09 -6.48 -4.67
N ARG A 21 9.37 -7.29 -3.67
CA ARG A 21 9.20 -6.90 -2.27
C ARG A 21 10.14 -5.75 -1.91
N LEU A 22 11.37 -5.82 -2.38
CA LEU A 22 12.35 -4.77 -2.12
C LEU A 22 11.94 -3.46 -2.78
N GLN A 23 11.53 -3.50 -4.05
CA GLN A 23 11.07 -2.33 -4.78
C GLN A 23 9.85 -1.72 -4.12
N LEU A 24 8.87 -2.56 -3.75
CA LEU A 24 7.66 -2.09 -3.11
C LEU A 24 7.97 -1.48 -1.75
N LYS A 25 8.88 -2.10 -1.00
CA LYS A 25 9.26 -1.57 0.31
C LYS A 25 9.80 -0.15 0.19
N MET A 26 10.63 0.09 -0.80
CA MET A 26 11.19 1.42 -1.04
C MET A 26 10.10 2.41 -1.43
N GLN A 27 9.19 1.99 -2.29
CA GLN A 27 8.07 2.83 -2.72
C GLN A 27 7.17 3.20 -1.54
N LEU A 28 6.77 2.19 -0.76
CA LEU A 28 5.88 2.42 0.38
C LEU A 28 6.55 3.30 1.44
N GLN A 29 7.83 3.12 1.67
CA GLN A 29 8.54 3.95 2.64
C GLN A 29 8.52 5.41 2.20
N ARG A 30 8.74 5.68 0.92
CA ARG A 30 8.68 7.05 0.40
C ARG A 30 7.29 7.65 0.56
N LEU A 31 6.25 6.84 0.31
CA LEU A 31 4.88 7.32 0.44
C LEU A 31 4.52 7.60 1.90
N ILE A 32 4.93 6.73 2.80
CA ILE A 32 4.70 6.93 4.23
C ILE A 32 5.43 8.18 4.72
N ASP A 33 6.68 8.35 4.31
CA ASP A 33 7.47 9.51 4.68
C ASP A 33 6.86 10.81 4.15
N LYS A 34 6.20 10.73 3.00
CA LYS A 34 5.53 11.88 2.41
C LYS A 34 4.25 12.24 3.19
N TRP A 35 3.45 11.23 3.52
CA TRP A 35 2.11 11.46 4.06
C TRP A 35 2.02 11.61 5.56
N GLU A 36 2.93 10.98 6.32
CA GLU A 36 2.89 11.10 7.79
C GLU A 36 2.91 12.55 8.27
N PRO A 37 3.84 13.39 7.79
CA PRO A 37 3.83 14.79 8.24
C PRO A 37 2.62 15.57 7.75
N VAL A 38 2.14 15.28 6.54
CA VAL A 38 0.96 15.96 5.98
C VAL A 38 -0.27 15.66 6.83
N MET A 39 -0.43 14.40 7.23
CA MET A 39 -1.60 13.95 7.99
C MET A 39 -1.45 14.09 9.50
N GLY A 40 -0.24 14.37 9.95
CA GLY A 40 0.02 14.49 11.38
C GLY A 40 -0.08 13.17 12.12
N VAL A 41 0.26 12.08 11.49
CA VAL A 41 0.22 10.75 12.10
C VAL A 41 1.58 10.09 12.04
N LYS A 42 1.76 9.05 12.84
CA LYS A 42 3.02 8.31 12.88
C LYS A 42 2.71 6.81 12.97
N SER A 43 3.16 6.07 11.97
CA SER A 43 3.04 4.61 12.01
C SER A 43 4.22 4.02 12.78
N ALA A 44 4.03 2.80 13.27
CA ALA A 44 5.09 2.08 13.99
C ALA A 44 5.93 1.23 13.05
N GLY A 45 5.64 1.27 11.75
CA GLY A 45 6.34 0.48 10.78
C GLY A 45 5.35 -0.29 9.92
N PHE A 46 5.85 -1.03 8.94
CA PHE A 46 4.95 -1.79 8.07
C PHE A 46 5.58 -3.11 7.65
N THR A 47 4.73 -4.02 7.22
CA THR A 47 5.11 -5.34 6.72
C THR A 47 4.44 -5.56 5.37
N ILE A 48 5.15 -6.17 4.44
CA ILE A 48 4.61 -6.56 3.15
C ILE A 48 4.36 -8.06 3.19
N LYS A 49 3.15 -8.47 2.84
CA LYS A 49 2.82 -9.90 2.81
C LYS A 49 1.81 -10.19 1.71
N LYS A 50 1.69 -11.47 1.36
CA LYS A 50 0.71 -11.89 0.38
C LYS A 50 -0.65 -11.94 1.06
N MET A 51 -1.59 -11.17 0.56
CA MET A 51 -2.95 -11.12 1.11
C MET A 51 -3.92 -11.49 0.00
N LYS A 52 -4.97 -12.23 0.36
CA LYS A 52 -5.91 -12.73 -0.64
C LYS A 52 -6.98 -11.73 -1.02
N THR A 53 -7.54 -11.04 -0.06
CA THR A 53 -8.70 -10.19 -0.27
C THR A 53 -8.52 -8.74 0.11
N ARG A 54 -7.34 -8.37 0.61
CA ARG A 54 -7.10 -7.01 1.08
C ARG A 54 -5.87 -6.42 0.43
N TRP A 55 -5.90 -5.10 0.26
CA TRP A 55 -4.73 -4.39 -0.24
C TRP A 55 -3.84 -3.92 0.91
N GLY A 56 -4.43 -3.74 2.09
CA GLY A 56 -3.69 -3.35 3.27
C GLY A 56 -4.52 -3.48 4.53
N SER A 57 -3.89 -3.26 5.67
CA SER A 57 -4.58 -3.22 6.95
C SER A 57 -3.78 -2.36 7.92
N CYS A 58 -4.44 -1.89 8.97
CA CYS A 58 -3.84 -1.06 9.99
C CYS A 58 -4.25 -1.57 11.36
N ASN A 59 -3.28 -1.80 12.23
CA ASN A 59 -3.56 -2.13 13.62
C ASN A 59 -3.60 -0.79 14.37
N VAL A 60 -4.81 -0.34 14.74
CA VAL A 60 -4.97 0.97 15.35
C VAL A 60 -4.37 1.06 16.75
N LYS A 61 -4.12 -0.08 17.39
CA LYS A 61 -3.50 -0.10 18.72
C LYS A 61 -1.99 0.01 18.63
N SER A 62 -1.37 -0.79 17.78
CA SER A 62 0.08 -0.81 17.64
C SER A 62 0.59 0.19 16.62
N HIS A 63 -0.29 0.71 15.76
CA HIS A 63 0.05 1.60 14.64
C HIS A 63 0.90 0.90 13.57
N HIS A 64 0.87 -0.44 13.55
CA HIS A 64 1.58 -1.21 12.53
C HIS A 64 0.72 -1.37 11.30
N LEU A 65 1.31 -1.19 10.12
CA LEU A 65 0.62 -1.29 8.85
C LEU A 65 1.01 -2.58 8.13
N ASN A 66 0.09 -3.14 7.36
CA ASN A 66 0.38 -4.29 6.50
C ASN A 66 -0.05 -3.93 5.08
N PHE A 67 0.76 -4.34 4.11
CA PHE A 67 0.49 -4.06 2.69
C PHE A 67 0.62 -5.33 1.88
N ASN A 68 -0.22 -5.44 0.86
CA ASN A 68 -0.22 -6.60 -0.03
C ASN A 68 0.91 -6.50 -1.03
N LEU A 69 1.65 -7.58 -1.21
CA LEU A 69 2.73 -7.63 -2.19
C LEU A 69 2.23 -7.31 -3.61
N LEU A 70 0.96 -7.58 -3.90
CA LEU A 70 0.38 -7.28 -5.21
C LEU A 70 0.36 -5.78 -5.53
N LEU A 71 0.58 -4.91 -4.54
CA LEU A 71 0.71 -3.48 -4.81
C LEU A 71 1.89 -3.17 -5.71
N ALA A 72 2.85 -4.09 -5.82
CA ALA A 72 3.96 -3.93 -6.75
C ALA A 72 3.50 -3.98 -8.22
N LYS A 73 2.29 -4.49 -8.47
CA LYS A 73 1.76 -4.67 -9.82
C LYS A 73 0.66 -3.68 -10.18
N VAL A 74 0.28 -2.80 -9.28
CA VAL A 74 -0.74 -1.79 -9.58
C VAL A 74 -0.09 -0.44 -9.85
N PRO A 75 -0.80 0.50 -10.47
CA PRO A 75 -0.24 1.85 -10.69
C PRO A 75 0.17 2.49 -9.37
N SER A 76 1.20 3.33 -9.41
CA SER A 76 1.73 3.95 -8.20
C SER A 76 0.70 4.80 -7.46
N GLU A 77 -0.22 5.44 -8.17
CA GLU A 77 -1.28 6.22 -7.53
C GLU A 77 -2.23 5.33 -6.74
N CYS A 78 -2.43 4.08 -7.17
CA CYS A 78 -3.24 3.13 -6.41
C CYS A 78 -2.53 2.70 -5.14
N ALA A 79 -1.21 2.49 -5.20
CA ALA A 79 -0.43 2.18 -4.01
C ALA A 79 -0.48 3.35 -3.04
N GLU A 80 -0.40 4.58 -3.55
CA GLU A 80 -0.51 5.77 -2.72
C GLU A 80 -1.88 5.84 -2.02
N TYR A 81 -2.94 5.51 -2.75
CA TYR A 81 -4.27 5.46 -2.17
C TYR A 81 -4.33 4.50 -0.97
N VAL A 82 -3.74 3.32 -1.11
CA VAL A 82 -3.74 2.33 -0.03
C VAL A 82 -2.96 2.85 1.18
N VAL A 83 -1.80 3.48 0.94
CA VAL A 83 -1.01 4.06 2.03
C VAL A 83 -1.83 5.11 2.78
N VAL A 84 -2.47 6.04 2.06
CA VAL A 84 -3.29 7.08 2.69
C VAL A 84 -4.47 6.46 3.42
N HIS A 85 -5.09 5.43 2.85
CA HIS A 85 -6.21 4.74 3.48
C HIS A 85 -5.82 4.17 4.84
N GLU A 86 -4.68 3.47 4.90
CA GLU A 86 -4.26 2.86 6.16
C GLU A 86 -3.78 3.90 7.16
N LEU A 87 -3.13 4.96 6.71
CA LEU A 87 -2.73 6.05 7.60
C LEU A 87 -3.95 6.79 8.14
N THR A 88 -5.02 6.90 7.35
CA THR A 88 -6.25 7.55 7.79
C THR A 88 -6.87 6.80 8.97
N HIS A 89 -6.68 5.48 9.04
CA HIS A 89 -7.16 4.70 10.18
C HIS A 89 -6.49 5.09 11.50
N LEU A 90 -5.35 5.74 11.45
CA LEU A 90 -4.71 6.27 12.65
C LEU A 90 -5.44 7.52 13.15
N LEU A 91 -6.23 8.16 12.29
CA LEU A 91 -7.06 9.31 12.66
C LEU A 91 -8.50 8.90 12.94
N GLU A 92 -9.00 7.92 12.22
CA GLU A 92 -10.37 7.43 12.35
C GLU A 92 -10.40 5.93 12.12
N PRO A 93 -10.57 5.11 13.16
CA PRO A 93 -10.51 3.65 13.03
C PRO A 93 -11.60 3.02 12.17
N SER A 94 -12.78 3.64 12.11
CA SER A 94 -13.93 3.08 11.39
C SER A 94 -14.11 3.70 10.02
N HIS A 95 -14.73 2.93 9.11
CA HIS A 95 -15.07 3.43 7.77
C HIS A 95 -16.37 4.23 7.82
N ASN A 96 -16.41 5.27 8.65
CA ASN A 96 -17.60 6.11 8.78
C ASN A 96 -17.48 7.36 7.90
N ALA A 97 -18.45 8.27 8.02
CA ALA A 97 -18.46 9.48 7.19
C ALA A 97 -17.21 10.33 7.38
N ARG A 98 -16.70 10.39 8.61
CA ARG A 98 -15.48 11.15 8.90
C ARG A 98 -14.28 10.56 8.17
N PHE A 99 -14.17 9.22 8.16
CA PHE A 99 -13.09 8.53 7.46
C PHE A 99 -13.09 8.91 5.98
N TRP A 100 -14.24 8.79 5.32
CA TRP A 100 -14.32 9.09 3.89
C TRP A 100 -14.12 10.56 3.58
N SER A 101 -14.53 11.45 4.50
CA SER A 101 -14.25 12.87 4.35
C SER A 101 -12.76 13.15 4.43
N LEU A 102 -12.05 12.49 5.34
CA LEU A 102 -10.61 12.63 5.45
C LEU A 102 -9.92 12.11 4.19
N MET A 103 -10.40 10.97 3.66
CA MET A 103 -9.83 10.44 2.42
C MET A 103 -9.95 11.44 1.29
N GLU A 104 -11.12 12.05 1.12
CA GLU A 104 -11.33 13.04 0.06
C GLU A 104 -10.53 14.31 0.29
N TYR A 105 -10.34 14.67 1.54
CA TYR A 105 -9.55 15.85 1.88
C TYR A 105 -8.07 15.68 1.47
N TYR A 106 -7.49 14.52 1.82
CA TYR A 106 -6.09 14.26 1.51
C TYR A 106 -5.87 13.83 0.05
N LEU A 107 -6.79 13.03 -0.49
CA LEU A 107 -6.75 12.58 -1.89
C LEU A 107 -8.08 12.87 -2.55
N PRO A 108 -8.23 14.03 -3.21
CA PRO A 108 -9.50 14.35 -3.89
C PRO A 108 -9.92 13.30 -4.92
N GLU A 109 -8.94 12.56 -5.48
CA GLU A 109 -9.21 11.51 -6.47
C GLU A 109 -9.48 10.15 -5.82
N SER A 110 -9.67 10.10 -4.51
CA SER A 110 -9.76 8.84 -3.78
C SER A 110 -10.84 7.90 -4.28
N LYS A 111 -12.01 8.43 -4.62
CA LYS A 111 -13.11 7.58 -5.14
C LYS A 111 -12.74 6.93 -6.47
N LYS A 112 -12.09 7.68 -7.34
CA LYS A 112 -11.63 7.18 -8.63
C LYS A 112 -10.56 6.11 -8.44
N LEU A 113 -9.60 6.36 -7.55
CA LEU A 113 -8.53 5.41 -7.28
C LEU A 113 -9.06 4.13 -6.64
N ARG A 114 -10.03 4.25 -5.75
CA ARG A 114 -10.66 3.09 -5.12
C ARG A 114 -11.33 2.22 -6.17
N LYS A 115 -12.05 2.84 -7.09
CA LYS A 115 -12.73 2.12 -8.16
C LYS A 115 -11.73 1.45 -9.09
N GLN A 116 -10.66 2.16 -9.42
CA GLN A 116 -9.60 1.62 -10.27
C GLN A 116 -8.95 0.41 -9.62
N LEU A 117 -8.66 0.52 -8.33
CA LEU A 117 -8.04 -0.56 -7.57
C LEU A 117 -8.94 -1.79 -7.50
N ALA A 118 -10.26 -1.60 -7.41
CA ALA A 118 -11.20 -2.70 -7.37
C ALA A 118 -11.20 -3.54 -8.64
N GLY A 119 -10.65 -3.02 -9.73
CA GLY A 119 -10.50 -3.76 -10.97
C GLY A 119 -9.37 -4.79 -10.92
N PHE A 120 -8.57 -4.80 -9.87
CA PHE A 120 -7.54 -5.80 -9.67
C PHE A 120 -8.06 -6.91 -8.77
N SER A 121 -7.22 -7.86 -8.37
CA SER A 121 -7.71 -9.06 -7.70
C SER A 121 -8.15 -8.90 -6.25
N ALA A 122 -7.53 -8.04 -5.49
CA ALA A 122 -7.93 -7.84 -4.09
C ALA A 122 -9.17 -6.95 -4.04
N GLN A 123 -10.04 -7.19 -3.07
CA GLN A 123 -11.35 -6.56 -3.04
C GLN A 123 -11.55 -5.54 -1.92
N ASP A 124 -11.02 -5.82 -0.74
CA ASP A 124 -11.29 -5.00 0.43
C ASP A 124 -10.06 -4.50 1.13
N MET A 125 -10.25 -3.46 1.94
CA MET A 125 -9.22 -2.92 2.81
C MET A 125 -9.79 -2.72 4.20
N ILE A 126 -8.94 -2.81 5.16
CA ILE A 126 -9.32 -2.55 6.56
C ILE A 126 -8.96 -1.15 6.95
#